data_0839d543d1ef4d77eaf16f0ccd219766
#
_entry.id   0839d543d1ef4d77eaf16f0ccd219766
#
_cell.length_a   1.000
_cell.length_b   1.000
_cell.length_c   1.000
_cell.angle_alpha   90.00
_cell.angle_beta   90.00
_cell.angle_gamma   90.00
#
_symmetry.space_group_name_H-M   'P 1'
#
loop_
_entity.id
_entity.type
_entity.pdbx_description
1 polymer ?
#
loop_
_entity_poly.entity_id
_entity_poly.type
_entity_poly.pdbx_seq_one_letter_code
_entity_poly.pdbx_strand_id
1 'polypeptide(L)'
;MDKLKNKRLLILLALAALLALLFAQAVSQEQPAPQVTFTSLQGEKISMESLRGKVVLVNFWATSCIGCIREMPQMIDTYRKYKAQGLETIAVAMSYDPPNYVVNYTEKNELPFKVALDVQGNIAQAFGDVKLTPTTFIIDKRGNIIKRILGEPDFAQLRTLLEKELQAAA
;
A
#
# COMPACT_ATOMS: atom_id res chain seq x y z
N MET A 1 20.68 55.02 5.03
CA MET A 1 20.76 53.77 5.83
C MET A 1 19.55 52.87 5.63
N ASP A 2 18.37 53.41 5.40
CA ASP A 2 17.10 52.59 5.25
C ASP A 2 17.02 51.73 3.98
N LYS A 3 17.52 52.21 2.83
CA LYS A 3 17.51 51.42 1.60
C LYS A 3 18.31 50.11 1.68
N LEU A 4 19.40 50.08 2.49
CA LEU A 4 20.24 48.91 2.66
C LEU A 4 19.57 47.88 3.61
N LYS A 5 18.87 48.36 4.65
CA LYS A 5 18.06 47.54 5.56
C LYS A 5 16.89 46.86 4.83
N ASN A 6 16.19 47.60 4.00
CA ASN A 6 15.09 47.08 3.20
C ASN A 6 15.55 46.05 2.17
N LYS A 7 16.70 46.24 1.51
CA LYS A 7 17.29 45.21 0.63
C LYS A 7 17.63 43.91 1.37
N ARG A 8 18.24 44.02 2.55
CA ARG A 8 18.58 42.85 3.38
C ARG A 8 17.33 42.10 3.84
N LEU A 9 16.29 42.83 4.24
CA LEU A 9 15.00 42.26 4.63
C LEU A 9 14.35 41.51 3.47
N LEU A 10 14.32 42.10 2.26
CA LEU A 10 13.79 41.45 1.06
C LEU A 10 14.53 40.18 0.68
N ILE A 11 15.86 40.16 0.79
CA ILE A 11 16.69 38.96 0.54
C ILE A 11 16.36 37.86 1.55
N LEU A 12 16.23 38.21 2.84
CA LEU A 12 15.89 37.23 3.88
C LEU A 12 14.51 36.65 3.68
N LEU A 13 13.53 37.45 3.30
CA LEU A 13 12.17 36.98 2.98
C LEU A 13 12.16 36.06 1.75
N ALA A 14 12.91 36.41 0.71
CA ALA A 14 13.05 35.56 -0.48
C ALA A 14 13.71 34.22 -0.18
N LEU A 15 14.79 34.21 0.65
CA LEU A 15 15.43 32.99 1.10
C LEU A 15 14.50 32.11 1.97
N ALA A 16 13.74 32.71 2.88
CA ALA A 16 12.77 32.03 3.70
C ALA A 16 11.65 31.40 2.85
N ALA A 17 11.14 32.12 1.86
CA ALA A 17 10.14 31.62 0.92
C ALA A 17 10.68 30.46 0.07
N LEU A 18 11.92 30.57 -0.42
CA LEU A 18 12.59 29.49 -1.16
C LEU A 18 12.78 28.24 -0.32
N LEU A 19 13.26 28.40 0.93
CA LEU A 19 13.42 27.29 1.87
C LEU A 19 12.08 26.64 2.20
N ALA A 20 11.02 27.42 2.41
CA ALA A 20 9.68 26.88 2.63
C ALA A 20 9.16 26.10 1.43
N LEU A 21 9.41 26.60 0.20
CA LEU A 21 9.04 25.91 -1.05
C LEU A 21 9.82 24.60 -1.19
N LEU A 22 11.12 24.59 -0.97
CA LEU A 22 11.94 23.39 -1.03
C LEU A 22 11.55 22.37 0.06
N PHE A 23 11.21 22.83 1.25
CA PHE A 23 10.71 22.00 2.34
C PHE A 23 9.35 21.39 1.98
N ALA A 24 8.43 22.19 1.42
CA ALA A 24 7.13 21.70 0.95
C ALA A 24 7.27 20.63 -0.14
N GLN A 25 8.21 20.81 -1.08
CA GLN A 25 8.51 19.80 -2.11
C GLN A 25 9.13 18.54 -1.53
N ALA A 26 10.01 18.64 -0.53
CA ALA A 26 10.63 17.48 0.13
C ALA A 26 9.62 16.65 0.93
N VAL A 27 8.62 17.30 1.55
CA VAL A 27 7.54 16.63 2.31
C VAL A 27 6.52 15.95 1.39
N SER A 28 6.41 16.39 0.13
CA SER A 28 5.47 15.87 -0.87
C SER A 28 6.07 14.75 -1.74
N GLN A 29 7.16 14.10 -1.34
CA GLN A 29 7.69 12.98 -2.12
C GLN A 29 6.70 11.81 -2.11
N GLU A 30 5.89 11.75 -3.18
CA GLU A 30 5.05 10.59 -3.49
C GLU A 30 5.98 9.37 -3.66
N GLN A 31 5.75 8.33 -2.89
CA GLN A 31 6.52 7.09 -2.99
C GLN A 31 5.80 6.14 -3.97
N PRO A 32 6.23 6.04 -5.23
CA PRO A 32 5.58 5.15 -6.18
C PRO A 32 5.71 3.69 -5.72
N ALA A 33 4.62 2.94 -5.88
CA ALA A 33 4.65 1.51 -5.65
C ALA A 33 5.58 0.82 -6.69
N PRO A 34 6.31 -0.22 -6.28
CA PRO A 34 7.21 -0.94 -7.17
C PRO A 34 6.45 -1.56 -8.34
N GLN A 35 7.06 -1.54 -9.52
CA GLN A 35 6.48 -2.11 -10.73
C GLN A 35 6.68 -3.63 -10.73
N VAL A 36 5.76 -4.33 -10.09
CA VAL A 36 5.74 -5.79 -10.01
C VAL A 36 4.53 -6.36 -10.73
N THR A 37 4.61 -7.65 -11.08
CA THR A 37 3.48 -8.43 -11.59
C THR A 37 3.21 -9.57 -10.63
N PHE A 38 2.01 -9.58 -10.07
CA PHE A 38 1.51 -10.68 -9.25
C PHE A 38 1.00 -11.79 -10.15
N THR A 39 1.21 -13.04 -9.74
CA THR A 39 0.55 -14.19 -10.36
C THR A 39 -0.41 -14.78 -9.37
N SER A 40 -1.71 -14.70 -9.66
CA SER A 40 -2.73 -15.26 -8.79
C SER A 40 -2.68 -16.79 -8.74
N LEU A 41 -3.33 -17.40 -7.75
CA LEU A 41 -3.47 -18.87 -7.67
C LEU A 41 -4.17 -19.47 -8.91
N GLN A 42 -4.95 -18.66 -9.65
CA GLN A 42 -5.61 -19.07 -10.90
C GLN A 42 -4.74 -18.81 -12.13
N GLY A 43 -3.48 -18.36 -11.96
CA GLY A 43 -2.54 -18.07 -13.05
C GLY A 43 -2.73 -16.70 -13.72
N GLU A 44 -3.63 -15.85 -13.23
CA GLU A 44 -3.83 -14.51 -13.75
C GLU A 44 -2.61 -13.62 -13.45
N LYS A 45 -2.12 -12.90 -14.46
CA LYS A 45 -1.05 -11.91 -14.32
C LYS A 45 -1.63 -10.53 -14.06
N ILE A 46 -1.31 -9.95 -12.92
CA ILE A 46 -1.81 -8.66 -12.45
C ILE A 46 -0.62 -7.73 -12.24
N SER A 47 -0.40 -6.79 -13.15
CA SER A 47 0.66 -5.79 -12.98
C SER A 47 0.19 -4.63 -12.10
N MET A 48 1.12 -4.00 -11.36
CA MET A 48 0.80 -2.77 -10.61
C MET A 48 0.27 -1.66 -11.53
N GLU A 49 0.76 -1.60 -12.78
CA GLU A 49 0.27 -0.63 -13.77
C GLU A 49 -1.22 -0.86 -14.11
N SER A 50 -1.67 -2.11 -14.22
CA SER A 50 -3.07 -2.45 -14.51
C SER A 50 -4.03 -2.10 -13.37
N LEU A 51 -3.50 -1.76 -12.20
CA LEU A 51 -4.27 -1.37 -11.01
C LEU A 51 -4.41 0.15 -10.84
N ARG A 52 -3.85 0.94 -11.77
CA ARG A 52 -4.05 2.39 -11.79
C ARG A 52 -5.54 2.74 -11.83
N GLY A 53 -5.93 3.80 -11.14
CA GLY A 53 -7.33 4.20 -10.96
C GLY A 53 -8.06 3.46 -9.83
N LYS A 54 -7.45 2.45 -9.22
CA LYS A 54 -7.96 1.74 -8.05
C LYS A 54 -7.17 2.09 -6.79
N VAL A 55 -7.83 2.05 -5.65
CA VAL A 55 -7.13 1.98 -4.35
C VAL A 55 -6.73 0.52 -4.12
N VAL A 56 -5.46 0.27 -3.81
CA VAL A 56 -4.94 -1.10 -3.72
C VAL A 56 -4.41 -1.38 -2.32
N LEU A 57 -4.84 -2.51 -1.75
CA LEU A 57 -4.20 -3.12 -0.59
C LEU A 57 -3.28 -4.25 -1.07
N VAL A 58 -1.98 -4.15 -0.78
CA VAL A 58 -1.05 -5.27 -0.92
C VAL A 58 -0.70 -5.76 0.48
N ASN A 59 -1.20 -6.95 0.82
CA ASN A 59 -1.03 -7.55 2.14
C ASN A 59 -0.09 -8.75 2.06
N PHE A 60 1.05 -8.68 2.74
CA PHE A 60 2.00 -9.78 2.88
C PHE A 60 1.63 -10.61 4.11
N TRP A 61 1.43 -11.91 3.89
CA TRP A 61 0.91 -12.83 4.90
C TRP A 61 1.49 -14.24 4.79
N ALA A 62 1.20 -15.08 5.77
CA ALA A 62 1.49 -16.52 5.73
C ALA A 62 0.44 -17.29 6.53
N THR A 63 0.21 -18.55 6.17
CA THR A 63 -0.72 -19.45 6.87
C THR A 63 -0.25 -19.79 8.29
N SER A 64 1.05 -19.71 8.54
CA SER A 64 1.66 -19.91 9.87
C SER A 64 1.67 -18.64 10.74
N CYS A 65 1.28 -17.49 10.19
CA CYS A 65 1.27 -16.21 10.90
C CYS A 65 -0.05 -16.02 11.65
N ILE A 66 -0.03 -16.14 12.98
CA ILE A 66 -1.24 -16.03 13.83
C ILE A 66 -1.96 -14.68 13.63
N GLY A 67 -1.22 -13.55 13.58
CA GLY A 67 -1.79 -12.23 13.34
C GLY A 67 -2.48 -12.13 11.97
N CYS A 68 -1.86 -12.73 10.93
CA CYS A 68 -2.44 -12.75 9.59
C CYS A 68 -3.78 -13.50 9.55
N ILE A 69 -3.84 -14.65 10.21
CA ILE A 69 -5.08 -15.45 10.29
C ILE A 69 -6.17 -14.71 11.07
N ARG A 70 -5.78 -14.00 12.12
CA ARG A 70 -6.72 -13.24 12.96
C ARG A 70 -7.31 -12.02 12.25
N GLU A 71 -6.52 -11.32 11.41
CA GLU A 71 -6.99 -10.16 10.64
C GLU A 71 -7.85 -10.54 9.42
N MET A 72 -7.69 -11.78 8.90
CA MET A 72 -8.26 -12.18 7.61
C MET A 72 -9.79 -11.98 7.51
N PRO A 73 -10.63 -12.28 8.52
CA PRO A 73 -12.05 -11.99 8.46
C PRO A 73 -12.37 -10.51 8.22
N GLN A 74 -11.63 -9.61 8.90
CA GLN A 74 -11.79 -8.16 8.72
C GLN A 74 -11.29 -7.68 7.34
N MET A 75 -10.26 -8.32 6.78
CA MET A 75 -9.81 -8.06 5.40
C MET A 75 -10.89 -8.46 4.39
N ILE A 76 -11.52 -9.63 4.57
CA ILE A 76 -12.63 -10.11 3.74
C ILE A 76 -13.80 -9.12 3.77
N ASP A 77 -14.23 -8.71 4.97
CA ASP A 77 -15.34 -7.77 5.14
C ASP A 77 -15.03 -6.41 4.52
N THR A 78 -13.80 -5.91 4.71
CA THR A 78 -13.34 -4.66 4.12
C THR A 78 -13.35 -4.73 2.60
N TYR A 79 -12.82 -5.79 2.01
CA TYR A 79 -12.83 -5.97 0.56
C TYR A 79 -14.26 -6.05 0.01
N ARG A 80 -15.12 -6.87 0.62
CA ARG A 80 -16.54 -7.02 0.20
C ARG A 80 -17.28 -5.69 0.22
N LYS A 81 -17.01 -4.85 1.24
CA LYS A 81 -17.64 -3.52 1.39
C LYS A 81 -17.21 -2.54 0.28
N TYR A 82 -15.94 -2.55 -0.11
CA TYR A 82 -15.39 -1.48 -0.95
C TYR A 82 -15.00 -1.91 -2.37
N LYS A 83 -15.01 -3.19 -2.73
CA LYS A 83 -14.65 -3.65 -4.08
C LYS A 83 -15.43 -2.98 -5.21
N ALA A 84 -16.71 -2.76 -5.01
CA ALA A 84 -17.55 -2.09 -6.00
C ALA A 84 -17.27 -0.58 -6.14
N GLN A 85 -16.55 0.01 -5.16
CA GLN A 85 -16.13 1.40 -5.14
C GLN A 85 -14.71 1.60 -5.69
N GLY A 86 -14.05 0.53 -6.13
CA GLY A 86 -12.72 0.58 -6.72
C GLY A 86 -11.58 0.15 -5.79
N LEU A 87 -11.88 -0.54 -4.68
CA LEU A 87 -10.86 -1.21 -3.89
C LEU A 87 -10.43 -2.52 -4.56
N GLU A 88 -9.12 -2.72 -4.69
CA GLU A 88 -8.52 -4.00 -5.01
C GLU A 88 -7.65 -4.49 -3.85
N THR A 89 -7.58 -5.80 -3.65
CA THR A 89 -6.73 -6.41 -2.63
C THR A 89 -5.94 -7.56 -3.23
N ILE A 90 -4.62 -7.52 -3.04
CA ILE A 90 -3.71 -8.59 -3.42
C ILE A 90 -3.08 -9.13 -2.13
N ALA A 91 -3.44 -10.33 -1.73
CA ALA A 91 -2.82 -11.04 -0.62
C ALA A 91 -1.61 -11.83 -1.13
N VAL A 92 -0.41 -11.40 -0.76
CA VAL A 92 0.86 -11.99 -1.21
C VAL A 92 1.35 -12.95 -0.14
N ALA A 93 1.29 -14.24 -0.41
CA ALA A 93 1.86 -15.25 0.48
C ALA A 93 3.37 -15.24 0.39
N MET A 94 4.03 -15.21 1.55
CA MET A 94 5.49 -15.14 1.68
C MET A 94 6.15 -16.39 1.13
N SER A 95 7.40 -16.26 0.65
CA SER A 95 8.17 -17.33 0.01
C SER A 95 8.40 -18.58 0.89
N TYR A 96 8.35 -18.41 2.20
CA TYR A 96 8.51 -19.52 3.16
C TYR A 96 7.19 -20.27 3.45
N ASP A 97 6.04 -19.79 2.96
CA ASP A 97 4.75 -20.43 3.19
C ASP A 97 4.49 -21.51 2.12
N PRO A 98 4.28 -22.78 2.49
CA PRO A 98 4.08 -23.84 1.52
C PRO A 98 2.86 -23.56 0.61
N PRO A 99 3.00 -23.62 -0.72
CA PRO A 99 1.92 -23.27 -1.66
C PRO A 99 0.61 -24.03 -1.42
N ASN A 100 0.69 -25.32 -1.07
CA ASN A 100 -0.49 -26.14 -0.77
C ASN A 100 -1.26 -25.64 0.46
N TYR A 101 -0.58 -25.07 1.47
CA TYR A 101 -1.26 -24.48 2.64
C TYR A 101 -1.98 -23.21 2.25
N VAL A 102 -1.36 -22.38 1.43
CA VAL A 102 -1.97 -21.13 0.91
C VAL A 102 -3.21 -21.44 0.08
N VAL A 103 -3.13 -22.42 -0.84
CA VAL A 103 -4.28 -22.87 -1.65
C VAL A 103 -5.40 -23.36 -0.76
N ASN A 104 -5.11 -24.31 0.13
CA ASN A 104 -6.11 -24.89 1.03
C ASN A 104 -6.77 -23.83 1.93
N TYR A 105 -5.99 -22.88 2.45
CA TYR A 105 -6.53 -21.80 3.27
C TYR A 105 -7.45 -20.88 2.45
N THR A 106 -7.01 -20.52 1.25
CA THR A 106 -7.77 -19.65 0.33
C THR A 106 -9.11 -20.26 -0.03
N GLU A 107 -9.14 -21.54 -0.40
CA GLU A 107 -10.36 -22.26 -0.76
C GLU A 107 -11.29 -22.47 0.45
N LYS A 108 -10.73 -22.94 1.57
CA LYS A 108 -11.52 -23.21 2.79
C LYS A 108 -12.20 -21.97 3.34
N ASN A 109 -11.55 -20.79 3.23
CA ASN A 109 -12.07 -19.53 3.77
C ASN A 109 -12.70 -18.64 2.68
N GLU A 110 -12.81 -19.14 1.44
CA GLU A 110 -13.45 -18.46 0.30
C GLU A 110 -12.94 -17.03 0.16
N LEU A 111 -11.60 -16.84 0.13
CA LEU A 111 -11.03 -15.49 0.06
C LEU A 111 -11.52 -14.78 -1.21
N PRO A 112 -12.20 -13.62 -1.08
CA PRO A 112 -12.88 -12.97 -2.20
C PRO A 112 -11.97 -12.10 -3.06
N PHE A 113 -10.72 -11.95 -2.67
CA PHE A 113 -9.70 -11.14 -3.34
C PHE A 113 -8.60 -12.00 -3.95
N LYS A 114 -7.70 -11.39 -4.71
CA LYS A 114 -6.60 -12.09 -5.37
C LYS A 114 -5.55 -12.54 -4.36
N VAL A 115 -5.17 -13.81 -4.43
CA VAL A 115 -4.06 -14.37 -3.65
C VAL A 115 -2.94 -14.72 -4.61
N ALA A 116 -1.73 -14.25 -4.33
CA ALA A 116 -0.53 -14.51 -5.12
C ALA A 116 0.54 -15.19 -4.25
N LEU A 117 1.36 -16.03 -4.89
CA LEU A 117 2.52 -16.67 -4.24
C LEU A 117 3.80 -15.90 -4.61
N ASP A 118 4.56 -15.48 -3.62
CA ASP A 118 5.88 -14.88 -3.82
C ASP A 118 7.00 -15.92 -3.63
N VAL A 119 6.96 -16.98 -4.44
CA VAL A 119 7.83 -18.18 -4.28
C VAL A 119 9.32 -17.82 -4.21
N GLN A 120 9.75 -16.78 -4.92
CA GLN A 120 11.16 -16.36 -4.96
C GLN A 120 11.46 -15.18 -4.00
N GLY A 121 10.45 -14.60 -3.35
CA GLY A 121 10.60 -13.43 -2.48
C GLY A 121 10.83 -12.10 -3.24
N ASN A 122 10.69 -12.10 -4.57
CA ASN A 122 10.97 -10.93 -5.39
C ASN A 122 9.98 -9.79 -5.16
N ILE A 123 8.71 -10.12 -4.88
CA ILE A 123 7.67 -9.13 -4.61
C ILE A 123 7.93 -8.49 -3.26
N ALA A 124 8.19 -9.29 -2.22
CA ALA A 124 8.54 -8.81 -0.89
C ALA A 124 9.79 -7.93 -0.91
N GLN A 125 10.81 -8.33 -1.69
CA GLN A 125 12.03 -7.54 -1.88
C GLN A 125 11.73 -6.19 -2.54
N ALA A 126 10.94 -6.17 -3.61
CA ALA A 126 10.58 -4.94 -4.31
C ALA A 126 9.80 -3.95 -3.42
N PHE A 127 8.96 -4.44 -2.50
CA PHE A 127 8.23 -3.65 -1.51
C PHE A 127 9.08 -3.22 -0.29
N GLY A 128 10.40 -3.16 -0.46
CA GLY A 128 11.34 -2.72 0.58
C GLY A 128 11.72 -3.82 1.55
N ASP A 129 11.97 -5.01 1.01
CA ASP A 129 12.47 -6.19 1.74
C ASP A 129 11.57 -6.58 2.93
N VAL A 130 10.29 -6.84 2.63
CA VAL A 130 9.30 -7.24 3.65
C VAL A 130 9.71 -8.57 4.28
N LYS A 131 10.00 -8.56 5.57
CA LYS A 131 10.42 -9.74 6.35
C LYS A 131 9.42 -10.19 7.40
N LEU A 132 8.55 -9.27 7.83
CA LEU A 132 7.60 -9.50 8.91
C LEU A 132 6.17 -9.49 8.38
N THR A 133 5.35 -10.39 8.91
CA THR A 133 3.92 -10.51 8.58
C THR A 133 3.05 -10.40 9.82
N PRO A 134 1.84 -9.84 9.70
CA PRO A 134 1.32 -9.20 8.49
C PRO A 134 1.99 -7.85 8.20
N THR A 135 2.15 -7.51 6.92
CA THR A 135 2.52 -6.16 6.49
C THR A 135 1.60 -5.74 5.36
N THR A 136 0.91 -4.61 5.51
CA THR A 136 -0.05 -4.11 4.53
C THR A 136 0.40 -2.77 3.97
N PHE A 137 0.44 -2.66 2.65
CA PHE A 137 0.64 -1.40 1.93
C PHE A 137 -0.70 -0.91 1.39
N ILE A 138 -0.98 0.37 1.58
CA ILE A 138 -2.12 1.07 0.99
C ILE A 138 -1.57 1.93 -0.14
N ILE A 139 -2.12 1.78 -1.33
CA ILE A 139 -1.67 2.42 -2.56
C ILE A 139 -2.85 3.20 -3.13
N ASP A 140 -2.62 4.48 -3.45
CA ASP A 140 -3.63 5.37 -4.01
C ASP A 140 -3.94 5.06 -5.49
N LYS A 141 -4.93 5.74 -6.06
CA LYS A 141 -5.34 5.59 -7.46
C LYS A 141 -4.24 5.96 -8.46
N ARG A 142 -3.27 6.80 -8.05
CA ARG A 142 -2.10 7.19 -8.86
C ARG A 142 -0.98 6.17 -8.76
N GLY A 143 -1.13 5.14 -7.89
CA GLY A 143 -0.15 4.08 -7.67
C GLY A 143 0.98 4.46 -6.72
N ASN A 144 0.75 5.40 -5.82
CA ASN A 144 1.71 5.77 -4.79
C ASN A 144 1.39 5.07 -3.47
N ILE A 145 2.40 4.61 -2.77
CA ILE A 145 2.25 4.08 -1.42
C ILE A 145 1.95 5.25 -0.48
N ILE A 146 0.75 5.27 0.08
CA ILE A 146 0.32 6.30 1.04
C ILE A 146 0.46 5.85 2.49
N LYS A 147 0.52 4.54 2.73
CA LYS A 147 0.73 3.99 4.08
C LYS A 147 1.31 2.57 4.02
N ARG A 148 2.21 2.28 4.94
CA ARG A 148 2.66 0.94 5.29
C ARG A 148 2.26 0.66 6.73
N ILE A 149 1.62 -0.48 6.97
CA ILE A 149 1.23 -0.95 8.30
C ILE A 149 1.97 -2.26 8.56
N LEU A 150 2.73 -2.30 9.66
CA LEU A 150 3.37 -3.51 10.16
C LEU A 150 2.53 -4.04 11.32
N GLY A 151 2.19 -5.33 11.28
CA GLY A 151 1.25 -5.94 12.21
C GLY A 151 -0.21 -5.75 11.77
N GLU A 152 -1.14 -6.20 12.62
CA GLU A 152 -2.57 -6.11 12.36
C GLU A 152 -3.03 -4.66 12.26
N PRO A 153 -3.76 -4.27 11.21
CA PRO A 153 -4.33 -2.92 11.10
C PRO A 153 -5.37 -2.64 12.18
N ASP A 154 -5.42 -1.39 12.64
CA ASP A 154 -6.66 -0.86 13.19
C ASP A 154 -7.67 -0.70 12.04
N PHE A 155 -8.64 -1.60 11.96
CA PHE A 155 -9.60 -1.63 10.85
C PHE A 155 -10.56 -0.45 10.81
N ALA A 156 -10.78 0.25 11.93
CA ALA A 156 -11.57 1.48 11.92
C ALA A 156 -10.81 2.59 11.20
N GLN A 157 -9.53 2.77 11.56
CA GLN A 157 -8.66 3.75 10.91
C GLN A 157 -8.37 3.38 9.46
N LEU A 158 -8.15 2.08 9.16
CA LEU A 158 -7.95 1.61 7.78
C LEU A 158 -9.16 1.94 6.90
N ARG A 159 -10.38 1.64 7.35
CA ARG A 159 -11.61 1.94 6.61
C ARG A 159 -11.80 3.44 6.38
N THR A 160 -11.53 4.28 7.38
CA THR A 160 -11.59 5.74 7.23
C THR A 160 -10.61 6.24 6.15
N LEU A 161 -9.38 5.70 6.13
CA LEU A 161 -8.39 6.03 5.10
C LEU A 161 -8.86 5.57 3.71
N LEU A 162 -9.35 4.32 3.61
CA LEU A 162 -9.86 3.78 2.35
C LEU A 162 -11.04 4.60 1.80
N GLU A 163 -11.99 4.99 2.64
CA GLU A 163 -13.13 5.83 2.24
C GLU A 163 -12.67 7.17 1.67
N LYS A 164 -11.67 7.81 2.30
CA LYS A 164 -11.07 9.05 1.81
C LYS A 164 -10.43 8.84 0.42
N GLU A 165 -9.61 7.81 0.26
CA GLU A 165 -8.86 7.58 -0.99
C GLU A 165 -9.78 7.09 -2.13
N LEU A 166 -10.84 6.33 -1.81
CA LEU A 166 -11.83 5.91 -2.80
C LEU A 166 -12.64 7.10 -3.36
N GLN A 167 -12.85 8.15 -2.57
CA GLN A 167 -13.53 9.39 -3.00
C GLN A 167 -12.58 10.37 -3.71
N ALA A 168 -11.27 10.27 -3.50
CA ALA A 168 -10.29 11.12 -4.15
C ALA A 168 -10.30 10.94 -5.68
N ALA A 169 -9.97 12.00 -6.42
CA ALA A 169 -9.72 11.91 -7.86
C ALA A 169 -8.45 11.07 -8.14
N ALA A 170 -8.42 10.40 -9.30
CA ALA A 170 -7.27 9.65 -9.78
C ALA A 170 -6.14 10.58 -10.25
#